data_4c1139c04711caade838824e205eecad
#
_entry.id   4c1139c04711caade838824e205eecad
#
_cell.length_a   1.000
_cell.length_b   1.000
_cell.length_c   1.000
_cell.angle_alpha   90.00
_cell.angle_beta   90.00
_cell.angle_gamma   90.00
#
_symmetry.space_group_name_H-M   'P 1'
#
loop_
_entity.id
_entity.type
_entity.pdbx_description
1 polymer ?
#
loop_
_entity_poly.entity_id
_entity_poly.type
_entity_poly.pdbx_seq_one_letter_code
_entity_poly.pdbx_strand_id
1 'polypeptide(L)'
;MNDNEKTTKTISRRHFLKTTGGAVAAAGIATGALALGTSRAEAVPMPKKWDETFDVVVIGSGFAGLAAAYEAKKAGASVVILEKMRTPGGNSIINGGVISAAGSPLQAKKDIKDSPDLLLQDMLKAGLHLNHVELAKMVAEQSMATVQWTIDELGVKYKDRVSQEGGHSVPRMYSTYNQSGSAIVTQQLAKLKALGVEPRLRCFVSRIFREEGGRVKGVEI
;
A
#
# COMPACT_ATOMS: atom_id res chain seq x y z
N MET A 1 35.72 7.28 -45.02
CA MET A 1 35.34 6.74 -43.69
C MET A 1 34.03 7.40 -43.35
N ASN A 2 32.95 6.67 -43.49
CA ASN A 2 31.57 7.17 -43.28
C ASN A 2 31.10 6.74 -41.90
N ASP A 3 30.96 7.70 -41.02
CA ASP A 3 30.31 7.47 -39.71
C ASP A 3 28.79 7.62 -39.87
N ASN A 4 28.10 6.50 -39.81
CA ASN A 4 26.63 6.44 -39.77
C ASN A 4 26.17 6.52 -38.32
N GLU A 5 25.93 7.74 -37.82
CA GLU A 5 25.25 7.97 -36.56
C GLU A 5 23.75 7.64 -36.67
N LYS A 6 23.33 6.48 -36.17
CA LYS A 6 21.92 6.14 -36.03
C LYS A 6 21.29 6.88 -34.89
N THR A 7 20.65 7.99 -35.18
CA THR A 7 19.85 8.76 -34.23
C THR A 7 18.57 7.98 -33.90
N THR A 8 18.51 7.37 -32.71
CA THR A 8 17.30 6.72 -32.21
C THR A 8 16.31 7.80 -31.77
N LYS A 9 15.29 8.08 -32.59
CA LYS A 9 14.21 9.02 -32.26
C LYS A 9 13.32 8.37 -31.19
N THR A 10 13.39 8.83 -29.96
CA THR A 10 12.48 8.46 -28.87
C THR A 10 11.13 9.13 -29.11
N ILE A 11 10.10 8.36 -29.41
CA ILE A 11 8.73 8.88 -29.58
C ILE A 11 8.13 9.11 -28.19
N SER A 12 7.81 10.37 -27.85
CA SER A 12 7.16 10.70 -26.59
C SER A 12 5.67 10.24 -26.60
N ARG A 13 5.13 9.84 -25.43
CA ARG A 13 3.72 9.43 -25.26
C ARG A 13 2.73 10.49 -25.80
N ARG A 14 3.09 11.75 -25.72
CA ARG A 14 2.29 12.88 -26.23
C ARG A 14 2.29 12.95 -27.77
N HIS A 15 3.35 12.51 -28.43
CA HIS A 15 3.45 12.45 -29.89
C HIS A 15 2.66 11.27 -30.46
N PHE A 16 2.68 10.12 -29.76
CA PHE A 16 1.89 8.94 -30.09
C PHE A 16 0.38 9.23 -30.09
N LEU A 17 -0.12 9.94 -29.05
CA LEU A 17 -1.54 10.31 -28.94
C LEU A 17 -1.98 11.31 -30.01
N LYS A 18 -1.10 12.18 -30.50
CA LYS A 18 -1.42 13.14 -31.57
C LYS A 18 -1.43 12.51 -32.97
N THR A 19 -0.61 11.49 -33.21
CA THR A 19 -0.55 10.80 -34.53
C THR A 19 -1.65 9.77 -34.72
N THR A 20 -2.16 9.13 -33.66
CA THR A 20 -3.30 8.21 -33.73
C THR A 20 -4.65 8.92 -33.77
N GLY A 21 -4.78 10.12 -33.21
CA GLY A 21 -6.01 10.94 -33.29
C GLY A 21 -6.24 11.64 -34.64
N GLY A 22 -5.20 11.80 -35.45
CA GLY A 22 -5.29 12.51 -36.74
C GLY A 22 -5.67 11.66 -37.96
N ALA A 23 -5.67 10.35 -37.85
CA ALA A 23 -5.90 9.45 -38.99
C ALA A 23 -7.39 9.05 -39.19
N VAL A 24 -8.32 9.50 -38.33
CA VAL A 24 -9.75 9.18 -38.42
C VAL A 24 -10.60 10.30 -39.03
N ALA A 25 -9.99 11.45 -39.38
CA ALA A 25 -10.74 12.64 -39.81
C ALA A 25 -10.82 12.83 -41.37
N ALA A 26 -10.44 11.85 -42.18
CA ALA A 26 -10.45 11.99 -43.65
C ALA A 26 -11.06 10.79 -44.38
N ALA A 27 -12.24 10.31 -43.97
CA ALA A 27 -13.05 9.42 -44.80
C ALA A 27 -14.55 9.62 -44.45
N GLY A 28 -15.25 10.37 -45.34
CA GLY A 28 -16.66 10.21 -45.65
C GLY A 28 -17.67 10.56 -44.55
N ILE A 29 -18.31 11.72 -44.74
CA ILE A 29 -19.63 12.02 -44.18
C ILE A 29 -20.63 11.01 -44.72
N ALA A 30 -20.90 9.95 -43.96
CA ALA A 30 -22.10 9.15 -44.05
C ALA A 30 -22.73 9.15 -42.65
N THR A 31 -23.97 9.67 -42.61
CA THR A 31 -24.85 9.73 -41.44
C THR A 31 -24.99 8.34 -40.80
N GLY A 32 -24.18 8.07 -39.81
CA GLY A 32 -24.31 6.98 -38.89
C GLY A 32 -23.89 7.51 -37.53
N ALA A 33 -24.84 7.67 -36.62
CA ALA A 33 -24.55 7.97 -35.21
C ALA A 33 -23.57 6.91 -34.70
N LEU A 34 -22.28 7.25 -34.65
CA LEU A 34 -21.33 6.53 -33.82
C LEU A 34 -21.82 6.70 -32.39
N ALA A 35 -22.73 5.80 -31.98
CA ALA A 35 -22.94 5.50 -30.60
C ALA A 35 -21.54 5.09 -30.09
N LEU A 36 -20.80 6.03 -29.51
CA LEU A 36 -19.76 5.73 -28.56
C LEU A 36 -20.47 4.99 -27.42
N GLY A 37 -20.62 3.68 -27.66
CA GLY A 37 -21.09 2.76 -26.64
C GLY A 37 -20.11 2.90 -25.50
N THR A 38 -20.46 3.74 -24.53
CA THR A 38 -19.96 3.53 -23.18
C THR A 38 -20.40 2.13 -22.86
N SER A 39 -19.50 1.18 -23.05
CA SER A 39 -19.68 -0.17 -22.54
C SER A 39 -19.84 0.00 -21.03
N ARG A 40 -21.08 0.14 -20.62
CA ARG A 40 -21.46 0.06 -19.22
C ARG A 40 -20.97 -1.31 -18.82
N ALA A 41 -19.91 -1.37 -17.99
CA ALA A 41 -19.46 -2.63 -17.47
C ALA A 41 -20.70 -3.32 -16.89
N GLU A 42 -21.14 -4.40 -17.52
CA GLU A 42 -22.29 -5.16 -17.02
C GLU A 42 -21.97 -5.53 -15.59
N ALA A 43 -22.87 -5.16 -14.68
CA ALA A 43 -22.74 -5.53 -13.28
C ALA A 43 -22.75 -7.06 -13.21
N VAL A 44 -21.62 -7.65 -12.85
CA VAL A 44 -21.55 -9.10 -12.70
C VAL A 44 -22.53 -9.50 -11.59
N PRO A 45 -23.43 -10.45 -11.87
CA PRO A 45 -24.44 -10.82 -10.89
C PRO A 45 -23.78 -11.37 -9.61
N MET A 46 -24.42 -11.08 -8.47
CA MET A 46 -24.00 -11.60 -7.17
C MET A 46 -24.02 -13.13 -7.20
N PRO A 47 -23.00 -13.80 -6.68
CA PRO A 47 -23.00 -15.27 -6.55
C PRO A 47 -24.21 -15.76 -5.74
N LYS A 48 -24.82 -16.86 -6.17
CA LYS A 48 -25.94 -17.49 -5.44
C LYS A 48 -25.47 -18.23 -4.18
N LYS A 49 -24.21 -18.64 -4.15
CA LYS A 49 -23.59 -19.40 -3.05
C LYS A 49 -22.15 -18.93 -2.85
N TRP A 50 -21.71 -18.93 -1.60
CA TRP A 50 -20.34 -18.68 -1.21
C TRP A 50 -19.72 -20.00 -0.74
N ASP A 51 -18.44 -20.22 -1.09
CA ASP A 51 -17.73 -21.44 -0.68
C ASP A 51 -17.34 -21.38 0.80
N GLU A 52 -16.93 -20.20 1.26
CA GLU A 52 -16.58 -19.95 2.65
C GLU A 52 -17.08 -18.57 3.10
N THR A 53 -17.20 -18.38 4.41
CA THR A 53 -17.64 -17.12 5.02
C THR A 53 -16.71 -16.74 6.16
N PHE A 54 -16.30 -15.47 6.21
CA PHE A 54 -15.46 -14.87 7.25
C PHE A 54 -16.02 -13.51 7.64
N ASP A 55 -15.78 -13.09 8.87
CA ASP A 55 -16.13 -11.73 9.31
C ASP A 55 -15.24 -10.69 8.61
N VAL A 56 -13.96 -11.03 8.40
CA VAL A 56 -12.96 -10.14 7.76
C VAL A 56 -12.18 -10.89 6.70
N VAL A 57 -12.18 -10.35 5.47
CA VAL A 57 -11.33 -10.79 4.35
C VAL A 57 -10.25 -9.75 4.12
N VAL A 58 -9.00 -10.12 4.32
CA VAL A 58 -7.82 -9.26 4.10
C VAL A 58 -7.19 -9.59 2.75
N ILE A 59 -7.04 -8.60 1.89
CA ILE A 59 -6.42 -8.76 0.56
C ILE A 59 -4.98 -8.23 0.62
N GLY A 60 -4.03 -9.14 0.54
CA GLY A 60 -2.60 -8.88 0.62
C GLY A 60 -2.02 -9.04 2.03
N SER A 61 -0.78 -9.57 2.07
CA SER A 61 -0.04 -9.88 3.29
C SER A 61 1.12 -8.92 3.57
N GLY A 62 1.04 -7.66 3.11
CA GLY A 62 1.96 -6.59 3.50
C GLY A 62 1.72 -6.11 4.94
N PHE A 63 2.51 -5.13 5.43
CA PHE A 63 2.39 -4.61 6.81
C PHE A 63 0.95 -4.31 7.23
N ALA A 64 0.21 -3.57 6.41
CA ALA A 64 -1.15 -3.15 6.72
C ALA A 64 -2.12 -4.32 6.78
N GLY A 65 -2.04 -5.25 5.81
CA GLY A 65 -2.90 -6.42 5.78
C GLY A 65 -2.66 -7.34 6.98
N LEU A 66 -1.39 -7.62 7.31
CA LEU A 66 -1.06 -8.44 8.48
C LEU A 66 -1.46 -7.76 9.80
N ALA A 67 -1.30 -6.44 9.91
CA ALA A 67 -1.75 -5.70 11.10
C ALA A 67 -3.29 -5.74 11.23
N ALA A 68 -4.01 -5.49 10.14
CA ALA A 68 -5.48 -5.55 10.13
C ALA A 68 -5.99 -6.95 10.51
N ALA A 69 -5.37 -8.01 9.96
CA ALA A 69 -5.72 -9.38 10.29
C ALA A 69 -5.46 -9.70 11.77
N TYR A 70 -4.33 -9.23 12.32
CA TYR A 70 -3.96 -9.44 13.71
C TYR A 70 -4.96 -8.76 14.66
N GLU A 71 -5.27 -7.48 14.45
CA GLU A 71 -6.21 -6.76 15.28
C GLU A 71 -7.64 -7.31 15.17
N ALA A 72 -8.09 -7.66 13.96
CA ALA A 72 -9.40 -8.30 13.77
C ALA A 72 -9.47 -9.64 14.50
N LYS A 73 -8.41 -10.45 14.43
CA LYS A 73 -8.38 -11.74 15.14
C LYS A 73 -8.34 -11.59 16.65
N LYS A 74 -7.61 -10.61 17.19
CA LYS A 74 -7.63 -10.27 18.61
C LYS A 74 -9.01 -9.83 19.08
N ALA A 75 -9.76 -9.14 18.23
CA ALA A 75 -11.16 -8.77 18.50
C ALA A 75 -12.16 -9.94 18.41
N GLY A 76 -11.70 -11.17 18.13
CA GLY A 76 -12.53 -12.37 18.08
C GLY A 76 -13.11 -12.68 16.70
N ALA A 77 -12.79 -11.91 15.64
CA ALA A 77 -13.31 -12.14 14.31
C ALA A 77 -12.73 -13.42 13.67
N SER A 78 -13.50 -14.06 12.80
CA SER A 78 -12.99 -15.02 11.83
C SER A 78 -12.32 -14.27 10.69
N VAL A 79 -11.06 -14.63 10.39
CA VAL A 79 -10.21 -13.86 9.45
C VAL A 79 -9.60 -14.78 8.40
N VAL A 80 -9.62 -14.36 7.13
CA VAL A 80 -8.83 -14.95 6.06
C VAL A 80 -7.93 -13.89 5.43
N ILE A 81 -6.68 -14.26 5.13
CA ILE A 81 -5.73 -13.41 4.40
C ILE A 81 -5.49 -14.05 3.04
N LEU A 82 -5.76 -13.31 1.97
CA LEU A 82 -5.58 -13.75 0.59
C LEU A 82 -4.36 -13.06 -0.02
N GLU A 83 -3.32 -13.82 -0.36
CA GLU A 83 -2.07 -13.32 -0.92
C GLU A 83 -1.84 -13.89 -2.33
N LYS A 84 -1.67 -13.02 -3.31
CA LYS A 84 -1.48 -13.43 -4.71
C LYS A 84 -0.14 -14.11 -4.98
N MET A 85 0.88 -13.74 -4.20
CA MET A 85 2.24 -14.25 -4.38
C MET A 85 2.42 -15.64 -3.75
N ARG A 86 3.52 -16.28 -4.09
CA ARG A 86 3.94 -17.57 -3.50
C ARG A 86 4.51 -17.42 -2.08
N THR A 87 4.84 -16.19 -1.69
CA THR A 87 5.43 -15.85 -0.39
C THR A 87 4.69 -14.67 0.19
N PRO A 88 4.45 -14.63 1.52
CA PRO A 88 3.80 -13.51 2.16
C PRO A 88 4.75 -12.33 2.33
N GLY A 89 4.20 -11.15 2.62
CA GLY A 89 4.94 -9.94 2.99
C GLY A 89 5.06 -8.89 1.89
N GLY A 90 4.90 -9.27 0.61
CA GLY A 90 4.99 -8.33 -0.52
C GLY A 90 6.24 -7.44 -0.46
N ASN A 91 6.11 -6.16 -0.84
CA ASN A 91 7.22 -5.20 -0.74
C ASN A 91 7.60 -4.84 0.71
N SER A 92 6.71 -5.12 1.67
CA SER A 92 6.98 -4.86 3.08
C SER A 92 8.10 -5.70 3.64
N ILE A 93 8.32 -6.93 3.15
CA ILE A 93 9.37 -7.82 3.65
C ILE A 93 10.76 -7.45 3.14
N ILE A 94 10.85 -6.80 1.97
CA ILE A 94 12.12 -6.50 1.28
C ILE A 94 12.59 -5.05 1.44
N ASN A 95 11.84 -4.19 2.12
CA ASN A 95 12.26 -2.80 2.37
C ASN A 95 13.39 -2.72 3.42
N GLY A 96 13.97 -1.52 3.61
CA GLY A 96 15.09 -1.27 4.53
C GLY A 96 14.73 -1.34 6.03
N GLY A 97 13.50 -1.65 6.41
CA GLY A 97 13.08 -1.78 7.80
C GLY A 97 13.18 -0.49 8.62
N VAL A 98 12.87 0.64 7.98
CA VAL A 98 12.92 1.96 8.61
C VAL A 98 11.50 2.52 8.73
N ILE A 99 11.18 3.10 9.88
CA ILE A 99 9.87 3.69 10.17
C ILE A 99 10.03 5.02 10.89
N SER A 100 9.27 6.05 10.49
CA SER A 100 9.27 7.36 11.13
C SER A 100 8.46 7.36 12.42
N ALA A 101 8.98 8.01 13.48
CA ALA A 101 8.23 8.22 14.72
C ALA A 101 8.57 9.59 15.32
N ALA A 102 7.61 10.49 15.30
CA ALA A 102 7.76 11.84 15.85
C ALA A 102 7.54 11.87 17.36
N GLY A 103 8.33 12.69 18.08
CA GLY A 103 8.20 12.87 19.53
C GLY A 103 8.60 11.63 20.33
N SER A 104 9.58 10.88 19.85
CA SER A 104 9.95 9.59 20.42
C SER A 104 10.88 9.69 21.65
N PRO A 105 10.91 8.66 22.53
CA PRO A 105 11.85 8.60 23.65
C PRO A 105 13.33 8.66 23.20
N LEU A 106 13.67 8.12 22.05
CA LEU A 106 15.04 8.18 21.52
C LEU A 106 15.43 9.59 21.09
N GLN A 107 14.49 10.39 20.63
CA GLN A 107 14.70 11.80 20.34
C GLN A 107 14.86 12.61 21.62
N ALA A 108 14.01 12.37 22.63
CA ALA A 108 14.09 13.02 23.91
C ALA A 108 15.46 12.82 24.61
N LYS A 109 16.02 11.61 24.58
CA LYS A 109 17.36 11.30 25.10
C LYS A 109 18.48 12.12 24.44
N LYS A 110 18.26 12.67 23.26
CA LYS A 110 19.24 13.45 22.48
C LYS A 110 18.86 14.92 22.35
N ASP A 111 17.88 15.37 23.12
CA ASP A 111 17.31 16.73 23.06
C ASP A 111 16.84 17.16 21.65
N ILE A 112 16.44 16.20 20.83
CA ILE A 112 15.86 16.45 19.51
C ILE A 112 14.40 16.84 19.69
N LYS A 113 14.06 18.07 19.35
CA LYS A 113 12.68 18.57 19.38
C LYS A 113 11.96 18.12 18.09
N ASP A 114 10.87 17.40 18.26
CA ASP A 114 10.05 16.90 17.17
C ASP A 114 8.58 16.80 17.59
N SER A 115 7.69 16.80 16.61
CA SER A 115 6.24 16.67 16.84
C SER A 115 5.55 16.04 15.63
N PRO A 116 4.33 15.51 15.80
CA PRO A 116 3.50 15.10 14.67
C PRO A 116 3.28 16.20 13.64
N ASP A 117 3.11 17.46 14.08
CA ASP A 117 2.95 18.59 13.17
C ASP A 117 4.19 18.87 12.35
N LEU A 118 5.39 18.76 12.94
CA LEU A 118 6.64 18.90 12.19
C LEU A 118 6.82 17.77 11.18
N LEU A 119 6.49 16.55 11.57
CA LEU A 119 6.49 15.41 10.62
C LEU A 119 5.50 15.63 9.49
N LEU A 120 4.28 16.11 9.78
CA LEU A 120 3.29 16.43 8.74
C LEU A 120 3.82 17.49 7.77
N GLN A 121 4.43 18.57 8.27
CA GLN A 121 5.03 19.62 7.43
C GLN A 121 6.12 19.04 6.50
N ASP A 122 7.00 18.20 7.04
CA ASP A 122 8.03 17.52 6.24
C ASP A 122 7.40 16.64 5.15
N MET A 123 6.36 15.85 5.49
CA MET A 123 5.66 15.01 4.54
C MET A 123 5.00 15.83 3.42
N LEU A 124 4.32 16.93 3.77
CA LEU A 124 3.67 17.79 2.77
C LEU A 124 4.68 18.44 1.86
N LYS A 125 5.78 18.96 2.42
CA LYS A 125 6.87 19.57 1.66
C LYS A 125 7.55 18.56 0.72
N ALA A 126 7.91 17.38 1.21
CA ALA A 126 8.53 16.33 0.41
C ALA A 126 7.60 15.81 -0.68
N GLY A 127 6.30 15.74 -0.42
CA GLY A 127 5.26 15.35 -1.38
C GLY A 127 4.80 16.50 -2.30
N LEU A 128 5.50 17.66 -2.31
CA LEU A 128 5.15 18.84 -3.12
C LEU A 128 3.67 19.26 -2.94
N HIS A 129 3.13 19.07 -1.75
CA HIS A 129 1.72 19.31 -1.38
C HIS A 129 0.69 18.55 -2.25
N LEU A 130 1.09 17.44 -2.88
CA LEU A 130 0.22 16.52 -3.60
C LEU A 130 -0.36 15.42 -2.70
N ASN A 131 0.01 15.41 -1.43
CA ASN A 131 -0.44 14.46 -0.42
C ASN A 131 -1.95 14.58 -0.17
N HIS A 132 -2.57 13.46 0.19
CA HIS A 132 -3.87 13.48 0.85
C HIS A 132 -3.66 13.94 2.30
N VAL A 133 -3.95 15.20 2.59
CA VAL A 133 -3.56 15.89 3.85
C VAL A 133 -4.06 15.14 5.09
N GLU A 134 -5.33 14.74 5.11
CA GLU A 134 -5.92 14.03 6.26
C GLU A 134 -5.25 12.68 6.53
N LEU A 135 -4.86 11.94 5.47
CA LEU A 135 -4.12 10.70 5.62
C LEU A 135 -2.69 10.94 6.12
N ALA A 136 -2.02 11.96 5.60
CA ALA A 136 -0.68 12.33 6.06
C ALA A 136 -0.70 12.75 7.55
N LYS A 137 -1.71 13.53 7.96
CA LYS A 137 -1.92 13.93 9.35
C LYS A 137 -2.12 12.73 10.26
N MET A 138 -3.01 11.81 9.90
CA MET A 138 -3.24 10.58 10.66
C MET A 138 -1.94 9.76 10.81
N VAL A 139 -1.15 9.61 9.74
CA VAL A 139 0.14 8.90 9.79
C VAL A 139 1.12 9.60 10.73
N ALA A 140 1.22 10.93 10.69
CA ALA A 140 2.10 11.70 11.56
C ALA A 140 1.69 11.57 13.03
N GLU A 141 0.40 11.73 13.35
CA GLU A 141 -0.14 11.63 14.71
C GLU A 141 0.01 10.23 15.31
N GLN A 142 -0.16 9.18 14.50
CA GLN A 142 -0.08 7.79 14.95
C GLN A 142 1.34 7.19 14.84
N SER A 143 2.32 7.94 14.39
CA SER A 143 3.66 7.42 14.06
C SER A 143 4.34 6.73 15.23
N MET A 144 4.40 7.39 16.41
CA MET A 144 5.04 6.81 17.61
C MET A 144 4.22 5.66 18.18
N ALA A 145 2.90 5.79 18.24
CA ALA A 145 2.02 4.72 18.72
C ALA A 145 2.17 3.46 17.87
N THR A 146 2.32 3.59 16.55
CA THR A 146 2.56 2.46 15.64
C THR A 146 3.90 1.78 15.92
N VAL A 147 4.99 2.53 16.11
CA VAL A 147 6.30 1.96 16.49
C VAL A 147 6.18 1.23 17.82
N GLN A 148 5.55 1.85 18.82
CA GLN A 148 5.36 1.26 20.15
C GLN A 148 4.55 -0.05 20.05
N TRP A 149 3.47 -0.06 19.26
CA TRP A 149 2.70 -1.27 19.00
C TRP A 149 3.55 -2.40 18.41
N THR A 150 4.45 -2.10 17.46
CA THR A 150 5.34 -3.14 16.90
C THR A 150 6.33 -3.69 17.94
N ILE A 151 6.73 -2.88 18.92
CA ILE A 151 7.61 -3.31 20.01
C ILE A 151 6.83 -4.18 20.99
N ASP A 152 5.71 -3.68 21.50
CA ASP A 152 4.98 -4.30 22.60
C ASP A 152 4.19 -5.55 22.15
N GLU A 153 3.47 -5.43 21.04
CA GLU A 153 2.61 -6.51 20.55
C GLU A 153 3.39 -7.55 19.73
N LEU A 154 4.29 -7.10 18.87
CA LEU A 154 4.99 -8.01 17.96
C LEU A 154 6.37 -8.44 18.47
N GLY A 155 6.98 -7.68 19.39
CA GLY A 155 8.35 -7.94 19.87
C GLY A 155 9.43 -7.54 18.87
N VAL A 156 9.15 -6.57 17.98
CA VAL A 156 10.12 -6.07 17.01
C VAL A 156 11.25 -5.32 17.73
N LYS A 157 12.48 -5.62 17.36
CA LYS A 157 13.66 -4.95 17.92
C LYS A 157 14.19 -3.89 16.98
N TYR A 158 14.38 -2.68 17.51
CA TYR A 158 14.96 -1.54 16.82
C TYR A 158 16.34 -1.20 17.39
N LYS A 159 17.15 -0.52 16.59
CA LYS A 159 18.42 0.06 17.06
C LYS A 159 18.14 1.17 18.09
N ASP A 160 18.99 1.29 19.12
CA ASP A 160 18.87 2.35 20.15
C ASP A 160 19.38 3.71 19.64
N ARG A 161 18.94 4.10 18.46
CA ARG A 161 19.23 5.39 17.85
C ARG A 161 18.23 5.73 16.78
N VAL A 162 17.99 7.03 16.57
CA VAL A 162 17.28 7.55 15.41
C VAL A 162 18.25 8.04 14.35
N SER A 163 17.90 7.89 13.08
CA SER A 163 18.59 8.46 11.92
C SER A 163 17.72 9.51 11.24
N GLN A 164 18.32 10.31 10.36
CA GLN A 164 17.63 11.26 9.51
C GLN A 164 17.75 10.80 8.08
N GLU A 165 16.62 10.63 7.43
CA GLU A 165 16.52 10.27 6.02
C GLU A 165 16.10 11.50 5.19
N GLY A 166 16.16 11.38 3.86
CA GLY A 166 15.76 12.46 2.97
C GLY A 166 14.34 12.95 3.19
N GLY A 167 14.13 14.27 3.17
CA GLY A 167 12.84 14.90 3.38
C GLY A 167 12.46 15.18 4.84
N HIS A 168 13.21 14.64 5.81
CA HIS A 168 12.99 14.91 7.23
C HIS A 168 13.85 16.07 7.73
N SER A 169 13.25 17.00 8.49
CA SER A 169 13.96 18.14 9.10
C SER A 169 14.77 17.76 10.32
N VAL A 170 14.42 16.66 11.01
CA VAL A 170 15.11 16.16 12.20
C VAL A 170 15.25 14.62 12.15
N PRO A 171 16.23 14.05 12.89
CA PRO A 171 16.34 12.60 13.07
C PRO A 171 15.12 12.03 13.80
N ARG A 172 14.35 11.12 13.13
CA ARG A 172 13.16 10.46 13.70
C ARG A 172 12.96 9.03 13.22
N MET A 173 13.91 8.52 12.43
CA MET A 173 13.75 7.22 11.80
C MET A 173 14.25 6.10 12.74
N TYR A 174 13.35 5.20 13.09
CA TYR A 174 13.66 3.93 13.74
C TYR A 174 14.08 2.89 12.70
N SER A 175 15.25 2.31 12.86
CA SER A 175 15.69 1.20 12.01
C SER A 175 15.57 -0.11 12.76
N THR A 176 14.97 -1.11 12.14
CA THR A 176 14.97 -2.48 12.68
C THR A 176 16.40 -2.97 12.85
N TYR A 177 16.60 -3.92 13.78
CA TYR A 177 17.95 -4.39 14.11
C TYR A 177 18.67 -4.99 12.89
N ASN A 178 17.95 -5.75 12.06
CA ASN A 178 18.47 -6.37 10.82
C ASN A 178 18.41 -5.46 9.59
N GLN A 179 17.93 -4.20 9.73
CA GLN A 179 17.78 -3.24 8.64
C GLN A 179 16.94 -3.79 7.47
N SER A 180 15.88 -4.51 7.80
CA SER A 180 14.95 -5.08 6.83
C SER A 180 13.52 -5.07 7.37
N GLY A 181 12.56 -4.86 6.50
CA GLY A 181 11.14 -5.00 6.82
C GLY A 181 10.75 -6.41 7.21
N SER A 182 11.59 -7.40 6.89
CA SER A 182 11.41 -8.78 7.33
C SER A 182 11.33 -8.90 8.87
N ALA A 183 12.02 -8.02 9.62
CA ALA A 183 11.94 -8.00 11.08
C ALA A 183 10.50 -7.78 11.60
N ILE A 184 9.70 -6.99 10.88
CA ILE A 184 8.31 -6.71 11.25
C ILE A 184 7.39 -7.79 10.69
N VAL A 185 7.51 -8.11 9.39
CA VAL A 185 6.65 -9.09 8.71
C VAL A 185 6.72 -10.47 9.36
N THR A 186 7.92 -10.96 9.69
CA THR A 186 8.06 -12.29 10.30
C THR A 186 7.43 -12.35 11.70
N GLN A 187 7.50 -11.27 12.46
CA GLN A 187 6.83 -11.21 13.77
C GLN A 187 5.31 -11.16 13.62
N GLN A 188 4.78 -10.37 12.68
CA GLN A 188 3.34 -10.36 12.39
C GLN A 188 2.84 -11.75 11.99
N LEU A 189 3.56 -12.44 11.08
CA LEU A 189 3.21 -13.79 10.66
C LEU A 189 3.26 -14.78 11.82
N ALA A 190 4.29 -14.70 12.67
CA ALA A 190 4.42 -15.59 13.84
C ALA A 190 3.27 -15.38 14.84
N LYS A 191 2.90 -14.12 15.10
CA LYS A 191 1.76 -13.79 15.98
C LYS A 191 0.42 -14.26 15.40
N LEU A 192 0.19 -14.05 14.10
CA LEU A 192 -1.01 -14.54 13.42
C LEU A 192 -1.09 -16.07 13.42
N LYS A 193 0.04 -16.74 13.16
CA LYS A 193 0.11 -18.21 13.23
C LYS A 193 -0.24 -18.74 14.61
N ALA A 194 0.25 -18.10 15.68
CA ALA A 194 -0.12 -18.45 17.06
C ALA A 194 -1.63 -18.29 17.35
N LEU A 195 -2.31 -17.40 16.61
CA LEU A 195 -3.77 -17.22 16.65
C LEU A 195 -4.53 -18.11 15.65
N GLY A 196 -3.84 -19.04 14.97
CA GLY A 196 -4.44 -19.95 13.99
C GLY A 196 -4.75 -19.30 12.63
N VAL A 197 -4.09 -18.20 12.26
CA VAL A 197 -4.29 -17.50 10.98
C VAL A 197 -2.98 -17.53 10.18
N GLU A 198 -3.03 -18.11 8.99
CA GLU A 198 -1.93 -18.07 8.02
C GLU A 198 -2.43 -17.52 6.66
N PRO A 199 -1.63 -16.73 5.93
CA PRO A 199 -2.01 -16.28 4.60
C PRO A 199 -2.21 -17.43 3.62
N ARG A 200 -3.32 -17.40 2.88
CA ARG A 200 -3.54 -18.30 1.73
C ARG A 200 -2.78 -17.72 0.54
N LEU A 201 -1.73 -18.42 0.13
CA LEU A 201 -0.84 -17.99 -0.94
C LEU A 201 -1.39 -18.37 -2.32
N ARG A 202 -0.95 -17.67 -3.37
CA ARG A 202 -1.40 -17.87 -4.75
C ARG A 202 -2.90 -17.63 -4.93
N CYS A 203 -3.52 -16.86 -4.03
CA CYS A 203 -4.92 -16.46 -4.09
C CYS A 203 -5.01 -15.04 -4.64
N PHE A 204 -5.24 -14.92 -5.94
CA PHE A 204 -5.44 -13.63 -6.60
C PHE A 204 -6.91 -13.23 -6.53
N VAL A 205 -7.21 -12.16 -5.81
CA VAL A 205 -8.57 -11.61 -5.79
C VAL A 205 -8.83 -10.91 -7.12
N SER A 206 -9.71 -11.50 -7.91
CA SER A 206 -10.11 -11.03 -9.24
C SER A 206 -11.23 -10.01 -9.18
N ARG A 207 -12.09 -10.09 -8.14
CA ARG A 207 -13.28 -9.25 -8.01
C ARG A 207 -13.71 -9.06 -6.56
N ILE A 208 -14.31 -7.89 -6.30
CA ILE A 208 -15.00 -7.58 -5.03
C ILE A 208 -16.47 -7.37 -5.34
N PHE A 209 -17.34 -8.17 -4.71
CA PHE A 209 -18.79 -8.04 -4.82
C PHE A 209 -19.34 -7.08 -3.77
N ARG A 210 -20.19 -6.15 -4.20
CA ARG A 210 -20.82 -5.15 -3.35
C ARG A 210 -22.31 -5.10 -3.62
N GLU A 211 -23.10 -4.91 -2.58
CA GLU A 211 -24.53 -4.59 -2.70
C GLU A 211 -24.76 -3.16 -3.18
N GLU A 212 -25.96 -2.90 -3.66
CA GLU A 212 -26.47 -1.56 -3.80
C GLU A 212 -26.43 -0.88 -2.42
N GLY A 213 -25.80 0.31 -2.32
CA GLY A 213 -25.48 0.94 -1.02
C GLY A 213 -24.06 0.69 -0.53
N GLY A 214 -23.26 -0.14 -1.21
CA GLY A 214 -21.81 -0.20 -1.08
C GLY A 214 -21.25 -1.20 -0.10
N ARG A 215 -22.06 -1.98 0.63
CA ARG A 215 -21.57 -3.03 1.53
C ARG A 215 -20.89 -4.15 0.74
N VAL A 216 -19.66 -4.51 1.12
CA VAL A 216 -18.95 -5.66 0.55
C VAL A 216 -19.61 -6.95 1.02
N LYS A 217 -19.85 -7.87 0.08
CA LYS A 217 -20.45 -9.19 0.35
C LYS A 217 -19.46 -10.33 0.20
N GLY A 218 -18.43 -10.13 -0.58
CA GLY A 218 -17.42 -11.16 -0.76
C GLY A 218 -16.43 -10.82 -1.85
N VAL A 219 -15.54 -11.75 -2.10
CA VAL A 219 -14.50 -11.67 -3.13
C VAL A 219 -14.47 -12.95 -3.96
N GLU A 220 -13.99 -12.85 -5.17
CA GLU A 220 -13.67 -13.97 -6.07
C GLU A 220 -12.15 -14.10 -6.17
N ILE A 221 -11.64 -15.34 -6.05
CA ILE A 221 -10.21 -15.68 -6.14
C ILE A 221 -9.96 -16.67 -7.28
#